data_8010a7d2890303f905c3d7c00bb5130a
#
_entry.id   8010a7d2890303f905c3d7c00bb5130a
#
_cell.length_a   1.000
_cell.length_b   1.000
_cell.length_c   1.000
_cell.angle_alpha   90.00
_cell.angle_beta   90.00
_cell.angle_gamma   90.00
#
_symmetry.space_group_name_H-M   'P 1'
#
loop_
_entity.id
_entity.type
_entity.pdbx_description
1 polymer ?
#
loop_
_entity_poly.entity_id
_entity_poly.type
_entity_poly.pdbx_seq_one_letter_code
_entity_poly.pdbx_strand_id
1 'polypeptide(L)'
;MKKILFIATGGTIASKKTENGLTPQITSEELLSYIPEVEGLCEITAVHPFNLDSSNVVPENWSTLVKVVKEHYEDFDGFVIAHGTDTMAYTAAALSYMIQNSEKPIVITGAQRPINLDITDAKTNLSDSFYYACDDASQGVQIVFDGKVIAGTRAKKVRTKSYNAFSSIDFPYLAVIQDSRILRYLPMLPYEKPVRFYENLSDNVFLLKLIPGISPVLLPAIFEHYDAIIVESFGVGGIPASIKEPFYELCQKYPEKLIIMCTQVSHEGSDMTVYEVGHEMKTLCNILESYDMTPEAVTTKTMWLLGNRPDDHESREKAFYKPINYDTVWK
;
A
#
# COMPACT_ATOMS: atom_id res chain seq x y z
N MET A 1 -21.61 -1.97 21.96
CA MET A 1 -20.99 -0.92 21.12
C MET A 1 -19.64 -1.47 20.66
N LYS A 2 -19.25 -1.30 19.39
CA LYS A 2 -17.94 -1.76 18.90
C LYS A 2 -16.81 -0.94 19.52
N LYS A 3 -15.68 -1.59 19.72
CA LYS A 3 -14.45 -0.96 20.21
C LYS A 3 -13.51 -0.74 19.04
N ILE A 4 -13.13 0.50 18.76
CA ILE A 4 -12.23 0.86 17.66
C ILE A 4 -10.93 1.45 18.22
N LEU A 5 -9.80 0.89 17.80
CA LEU A 5 -8.50 1.47 18.07
C LEU A 5 -8.17 2.54 17.02
N PHE A 6 -8.03 3.78 17.46
CA PHE A 6 -7.59 4.89 16.62
C PHE A 6 -6.07 5.05 16.74
N ILE A 7 -5.36 4.87 15.62
CA ILE A 7 -3.91 4.92 15.54
C ILE A 7 -3.51 6.18 14.79
N ALA A 8 -3.02 7.19 15.50
CA ALA A 8 -2.59 8.44 14.90
C ALA A 8 -1.08 8.40 14.61
N THR A 9 -0.69 8.60 13.35
CA THR A 9 0.71 8.52 12.89
C THR A 9 1.26 9.86 12.40
N GLY A 10 0.46 10.93 12.48
CA GLY A 10 0.82 12.27 12.00
C GLY A 10 0.16 12.62 10.65
N GLY A 11 0.93 13.19 9.74
CA GLY A 11 0.46 13.62 8.43
C GLY A 11 -0.31 14.95 8.42
N THR A 12 -0.78 15.35 7.24
CA THR A 12 -1.49 16.62 7.02
C THR A 12 -2.77 16.75 7.85
N ILE A 13 -3.49 15.66 8.05
CA ILE A 13 -4.73 15.64 8.83
C ILE A 13 -4.53 16.18 10.25
N ALA A 14 -3.39 15.85 10.86
CA ALA A 14 -3.00 16.25 12.22
C ALA A 14 -2.08 17.48 12.25
N SER A 15 -1.93 18.21 11.13
CA SER A 15 -0.99 19.32 11.04
C SER A 15 -1.64 20.66 11.37
N LYS A 16 -0.83 21.56 11.96
CA LYS A 16 -1.14 22.99 12.09
C LYS A 16 -0.21 23.79 11.18
N LYS A 17 -0.71 24.94 10.70
CA LYS A 17 0.10 25.87 9.91
C LYS A 17 1.07 26.61 10.82
N THR A 18 2.36 26.51 10.53
CA THR A 18 3.44 27.27 11.18
C THR A 18 4.08 28.22 10.18
N GLU A 19 5.00 29.06 10.64
CA GLU A 19 5.76 29.96 9.76
C GLU A 19 6.57 29.20 8.70
N ASN A 20 6.99 27.96 9.00
CA ASN A 20 7.81 27.13 8.13
C ASN A 20 7.00 26.06 7.34
N GLY A 21 5.66 26.11 7.38
CA GLY A 21 4.79 25.17 6.69
C GLY A 21 3.86 24.39 7.62
N LEU A 22 3.39 23.23 7.16
CA LEU A 22 2.52 22.34 7.95
C LEU A 22 3.38 21.40 8.81
N THR A 23 3.03 21.28 10.09
CA THR A 23 3.71 20.37 11.03
C THR A 23 2.65 19.59 11.84
N PRO A 24 2.76 18.24 11.95
CA PRO A 24 1.84 17.44 12.76
C PRO A 24 1.93 17.84 14.24
N GLN A 25 0.85 18.39 14.79
CA GLN A 25 0.77 18.92 16.16
C GLN A 25 -0.58 18.65 16.84
N ILE A 26 -1.58 18.14 16.08
CA ILE A 26 -2.92 17.88 16.60
C ILE A 26 -2.91 16.49 17.23
N THR A 27 -3.40 16.39 18.48
CA THR A 27 -3.50 15.09 19.18
C THR A 27 -4.68 14.28 18.67
N SER A 28 -4.74 12.98 19.00
CA SER A 28 -5.90 12.14 18.65
C SER A 28 -7.19 12.62 19.28
N GLU A 29 -7.14 13.08 20.53
CA GLU A 29 -8.31 13.63 21.22
C GLU A 29 -8.79 14.91 20.53
N GLU A 30 -7.86 15.78 20.13
CA GLU A 30 -8.18 16.97 19.35
C GLU A 30 -8.76 16.60 17.99
N LEU A 31 -8.21 15.58 17.27
CA LEU A 31 -8.77 15.08 16.01
C LEU A 31 -10.21 14.59 16.17
N LEU A 32 -10.48 13.79 17.20
CA LEU A 32 -11.82 13.26 17.49
C LEU A 32 -12.83 14.37 17.84
N SER A 33 -12.40 15.46 18.48
CA SER A 33 -13.29 16.59 18.80
C SER A 33 -13.85 17.31 17.54
N TYR A 34 -13.24 17.12 16.36
CA TYR A 34 -13.72 17.67 15.09
C TYR A 34 -14.80 16.82 14.41
N ILE A 35 -15.07 15.61 14.91
CA ILE A 35 -16.05 14.66 14.38
C ILE A 35 -17.01 14.17 15.46
N PRO A 36 -17.78 15.07 16.13
CA PRO A 36 -18.67 14.70 17.21
C PRO A 36 -19.75 13.70 16.79
N GLU A 37 -20.04 13.58 15.51
CA GLU A 37 -21.03 12.65 14.97
C GLU A 37 -20.63 11.16 15.14
N VAL A 38 -19.37 10.85 15.46
CA VAL A 38 -18.95 9.48 15.80
C VAL A 38 -19.11 9.18 17.31
N GLU A 39 -19.42 10.17 18.12
CA GLU A 39 -19.80 9.96 19.53
C GLU A 39 -21.06 9.09 19.58
N GLY A 40 -21.02 8.01 20.36
CA GLY A 40 -22.13 7.06 20.46
C GLY A 40 -22.19 6.01 19.34
N LEU A 41 -21.36 6.10 18.28
CA LEU A 41 -21.20 5.05 17.26
C LEU A 41 -20.36 3.89 17.79
N CYS A 42 -19.23 4.18 18.44
CA CYS A 42 -18.29 3.20 18.98
C CYS A 42 -17.51 3.73 20.18
N GLU A 43 -16.91 2.82 20.94
CA GLU A 43 -15.89 3.17 21.94
C GLU A 43 -14.56 3.36 21.24
N ILE A 44 -13.93 4.52 21.39
CA ILE A 44 -12.66 4.84 20.73
C ILE A 44 -11.55 4.91 21.77
N THR A 45 -10.51 4.13 21.56
CA THR A 45 -9.23 4.26 22.28
C THR A 45 -8.18 4.73 21.29
N ALA A 46 -7.37 5.71 21.66
CA ALA A 46 -6.37 6.27 20.78
C ALA A 46 -4.95 5.93 21.23
N VAL A 47 -4.06 5.66 20.24
CA VAL A 47 -2.63 5.44 20.44
C VAL A 47 -1.80 6.21 19.41
N HIS A 48 -0.58 6.57 19.78
CA HIS A 48 0.35 7.34 18.96
C HIS A 48 1.70 6.61 18.86
N PRO A 49 1.87 5.64 17.96
CA PRO A 49 3.13 4.91 17.85
C PRO A 49 4.28 5.80 17.35
N PHE A 50 3.97 6.78 16.51
CA PHE A 50 4.89 7.81 16.00
C PHE A 50 4.10 9.01 15.45
N ASN A 51 4.80 10.12 15.17
CA ASN A 51 4.20 11.34 14.61
C ASN A 51 5.12 11.88 13.51
N LEU A 52 4.83 11.50 12.24
CA LEU A 52 5.69 11.79 11.10
C LEU A 52 4.92 12.48 9.96
N ASP A 53 5.65 13.27 9.18
CA ASP A 53 5.26 13.50 7.80
C ASP A 53 5.41 12.18 7.03
N SER A 54 4.42 11.82 6.20
CA SER A 54 4.43 10.53 5.51
C SER A 54 5.60 10.33 4.56
N SER A 55 6.23 11.40 4.08
CA SER A 55 7.47 11.31 3.29
C SER A 55 8.65 10.72 4.05
N ASN A 56 8.58 10.69 5.39
CA ASN A 56 9.58 10.12 6.28
C ASN A 56 9.20 8.73 6.81
N VAL A 57 8.09 8.15 6.35
CA VAL A 57 7.70 6.78 6.71
C VAL A 57 8.64 5.78 6.03
N VAL A 58 9.19 4.88 6.82
CA VAL A 58 10.11 3.81 6.41
C VAL A 58 9.53 2.43 6.80
N PRO A 59 10.05 1.30 6.28
CA PRO A 59 9.51 -0.04 6.56
C PRO A 59 9.40 -0.40 8.04
N GLU A 60 10.27 0.12 8.90
CA GLU A 60 10.22 -0.07 10.36
C GLU A 60 8.95 0.53 10.98
N ASN A 61 8.40 1.60 10.39
CA ASN A 61 7.14 2.18 10.81
C ASN A 61 5.98 1.24 10.50
N TRP A 62 6.00 0.53 9.37
CA TRP A 62 4.99 -0.49 9.05
C TRP A 62 5.06 -1.67 10.03
N SER A 63 6.27 -2.15 10.36
CA SER A 63 6.46 -3.17 11.40
C SER A 63 5.91 -2.73 12.75
N THR A 64 6.09 -1.46 13.09
CA THR A 64 5.51 -0.87 14.32
C THR A 64 3.98 -0.87 14.28
N LEU A 65 3.36 -0.49 13.16
CA LEU A 65 1.90 -0.54 13.00
C LEU A 65 1.35 -1.96 13.09
N VAL A 66 2.04 -2.94 12.48
CA VAL A 66 1.66 -4.35 12.59
C VAL A 66 1.68 -4.84 14.04
N LYS A 67 2.72 -4.47 14.81
CA LYS A 67 2.82 -4.82 16.24
C LYS A 67 1.70 -4.21 17.04
N VAL A 68 1.39 -2.92 16.84
CA VAL A 68 0.27 -2.25 17.51
C VAL A 68 -1.06 -2.95 17.20
N VAL A 69 -1.34 -3.25 15.93
CA VAL A 69 -2.57 -3.95 15.57
C VAL A 69 -2.60 -5.35 16.18
N LYS A 70 -1.49 -6.11 16.13
CA LYS A 70 -1.38 -7.47 16.69
C LYS A 70 -1.61 -7.49 18.19
N GLU A 71 -0.98 -6.58 18.93
CA GLU A 71 -1.09 -6.49 20.39
C GLU A 71 -2.53 -6.19 20.86
N HIS A 72 -3.30 -5.46 20.05
CA HIS A 72 -4.66 -5.04 20.37
C HIS A 72 -5.73 -5.81 19.59
N TYR A 73 -5.33 -6.83 18.80
CA TYR A 73 -6.25 -7.48 17.87
C TYR A 73 -7.45 -8.13 18.56
N GLU A 74 -7.25 -8.77 19.71
CA GLU A 74 -8.33 -9.44 20.43
C GLU A 74 -9.25 -8.48 21.20
N ASP A 75 -8.75 -7.31 21.59
CA ASP A 75 -9.46 -6.36 22.45
C ASP A 75 -10.36 -5.38 21.68
N PHE A 76 -10.13 -5.21 20.37
CA PHE A 76 -10.83 -4.27 19.50
C PHE A 76 -11.51 -4.95 18.34
N ASP A 77 -12.63 -4.36 17.87
CA ASP A 77 -13.43 -4.85 16.75
C ASP A 77 -12.95 -4.31 15.39
N GLY A 78 -12.12 -3.27 15.40
CA GLY A 78 -11.58 -2.64 14.20
C GLY A 78 -10.53 -1.59 14.52
N PHE A 79 -9.85 -1.13 13.47
CA PHE A 79 -8.71 -0.21 13.55
C PHE A 79 -8.88 0.93 12.54
N VAL A 80 -8.66 2.17 12.98
CA VAL A 80 -8.62 3.34 12.09
C VAL A 80 -7.24 3.99 12.24
N ILE A 81 -6.52 4.12 11.14
CA ILE A 81 -5.16 4.67 11.10
C ILE A 81 -5.20 6.02 10.37
N ALA A 82 -4.94 7.12 11.09
CA ALA A 82 -4.75 8.43 10.49
C ALA A 82 -3.30 8.56 10.01
N HIS A 83 -3.12 8.81 8.71
CA HIS A 83 -1.83 8.77 8.03
C HIS A 83 -1.66 9.96 7.07
N GLY A 84 -0.43 10.35 6.78
CA GLY A 84 -0.16 11.32 5.71
C GLY A 84 -0.36 10.73 4.32
N THR A 85 -0.85 11.54 3.37
CA THR A 85 -1.34 11.03 2.08
C THR A 85 -0.25 10.60 1.09
N ASP A 86 1.00 11.06 1.22
CA ASP A 86 2.03 10.84 0.19
C ASP A 86 2.47 9.38 0.07
N THR A 87 2.59 8.68 1.19
CA THR A 87 2.97 7.26 1.22
C THR A 87 1.85 6.34 1.73
N MET A 88 0.62 6.86 1.85
CA MET A 88 -0.53 6.08 2.35
C MET A 88 -0.80 4.82 1.53
N ALA A 89 -0.66 4.87 0.20
CA ALA A 89 -0.84 3.71 -0.67
C ALA A 89 0.21 2.62 -0.42
N TYR A 90 1.47 3.01 -0.17
CA TYR A 90 2.52 2.07 0.24
C TYR A 90 2.22 1.44 1.60
N THR A 91 1.82 2.25 2.58
CA THR A 91 1.45 1.74 3.92
C THR A 91 0.26 0.78 3.84
N ALA A 92 -0.77 1.10 3.07
CA ALA A 92 -1.93 0.24 2.90
C ALA A 92 -1.58 -1.10 2.22
N ALA A 93 -0.74 -1.07 1.19
CA ALA A 93 -0.25 -2.26 0.53
C ALA A 93 0.66 -3.08 1.47
N ALA A 94 1.61 -2.46 2.18
CA ALA A 94 2.47 -3.13 3.15
C ALA A 94 1.65 -3.83 4.25
N LEU A 95 0.71 -3.14 4.88
CA LEU A 95 -0.16 -3.73 5.90
C LEU A 95 -1.02 -4.86 5.33
N SER A 96 -1.43 -4.80 4.06
CA SER A 96 -2.17 -5.89 3.40
C SER A 96 -1.34 -7.18 3.30
N TYR A 97 -0.03 -7.08 3.06
CA TYR A 97 0.88 -8.23 3.02
C TYR A 97 1.31 -8.70 4.41
N MET A 98 1.46 -7.77 5.34
CA MET A 98 1.92 -8.05 6.69
C MET A 98 0.79 -8.52 7.62
N ILE A 99 -0.47 -8.15 7.37
CA ILE A 99 -1.65 -8.57 8.14
C ILE A 99 -2.64 -9.25 7.19
N GLN A 100 -2.49 -10.56 7.04
CA GLN A 100 -3.31 -11.34 6.12
C GLN A 100 -4.50 -11.98 6.82
N ASN A 101 -5.62 -12.07 6.12
CA ASN A 101 -6.86 -12.71 6.57
C ASN A 101 -7.46 -12.06 7.84
N SER A 102 -7.36 -10.75 7.98
CA SER A 102 -7.99 -10.05 9.10
C SER A 102 -9.50 -9.99 8.88
N GLU A 103 -10.27 -10.64 9.75
CA GLU A 103 -11.74 -10.53 9.79
C GLU A 103 -12.17 -9.16 10.35
N LYS A 104 -11.26 -8.42 10.98
CA LYS A 104 -11.50 -7.07 11.48
C LYS A 104 -11.01 -6.03 10.47
N PRO A 105 -11.75 -4.92 10.28
CA PRO A 105 -11.33 -3.84 9.39
C PRO A 105 -10.10 -3.12 9.93
N ILE A 106 -9.14 -2.86 9.05
CA ILE A 106 -7.97 -2.02 9.27
C ILE A 106 -8.05 -0.90 8.24
N VAL A 107 -8.62 0.21 8.64
CA VAL A 107 -8.94 1.33 7.77
C VAL A 107 -7.85 2.39 7.86
N ILE A 108 -7.29 2.76 6.71
CA ILE A 108 -6.29 3.82 6.64
C ILE A 108 -6.94 5.04 5.98
N THR A 109 -6.74 6.20 6.58
CA THR A 109 -7.26 7.46 6.07
C THR A 109 -6.30 8.62 6.33
N GLY A 110 -6.64 9.78 5.80
CA GLY A 110 -5.88 11.00 5.94
C GLY A 110 -6.59 12.17 5.30
N ALA A 111 -5.89 13.27 5.06
CA ALA A 111 -6.49 14.42 4.40
C ALA A 111 -5.49 15.20 3.56
N GLN A 112 -6.00 15.88 2.53
CA GLN A 112 -5.24 16.85 1.74
C GLN A 112 -5.10 18.18 2.48
N ARG A 113 -5.99 18.46 3.46
CA ARG A 113 -5.96 19.68 4.26
C ARG A 113 -6.11 19.38 5.75
N PRO A 114 -5.45 20.17 6.63
CA PRO A 114 -5.57 20.03 8.08
C PRO A 114 -7.04 20.07 8.56
N ILE A 115 -7.34 19.28 9.58
CA ILE A 115 -8.72 19.13 10.11
C ILE A 115 -9.27 20.40 10.75
N ASN A 116 -8.41 21.26 11.28
CA ASN A 116 -8.78 22.50 11.94
C ASN A 116 -9.15 23.65 10.99
N LEU A 117 -9.11 23.43 9.68
CA LEU A 117 -9.55 24.40 8.69
C LEU A 117 -11.07 24.33 8.47
N ASP A 118 -11.69 25.46 8.14
CA ASP A 118 -13.13 25.52 7.86
C ASP A 118 -13.49 24.66 6.63
N ILE A 119 -12.65 24.74 5.59
CA ILE A 119 -12.80 23.95 4.37
C ILE A 119 -11.70 22.88 4.35
N THR A 120 -12.09 21.64 4.62
CA THR A 120 -11.20 20.48 4.69
C THR A 120 -11.93 19.20 4.31
N ASP A 121 -11.20 18.24 3.75
CA ASP A 121 -11.64 16.87 3.51
C ASP A 121 -11.48 15.96 4.74
N ALA A 122 -10.75 16.43 5.76
CA ALA A 122 -10.34 15.62 6.89
C ALA A 122 -11.51 15.09 7.72
N LYS A 123 -12.52 15.93 7.97
CA LYS A 123 -13.68 15.57 8.82
C LYS A 123 -14.45 14.42 8.17
N THR A 124 -14.81 14.55 6.90
CA THR A 124 -15.53 13.52 6.15
C THR A 124 -14.71 12.24 6.06
N ASN A 125 -13.43 12.32 5.68
CA ASN A 125 -12.58 11.14 5.56
C ASN A 125 -12.45 10.38 6.88
N LEU A 126 -12.31 11.09 7.99
CA LEU A 126 -12.17 10.48 9.31
C LEU A 126 -13.50 9.88 9.79
N SER A 127 -14.63 10.59 9.68
CA SER A 127 -15.96 10.08 10.03
C SER A 127 -16.33 8.84 9.21
N ASP A 128 -16.14 8.89 7.88
CA ASP A 128 -16.40 7.76 6.97
C ASP A 128 -15.56 6.53 7.35
N SER A 129 -14.33 6.75 7.81
CA SER A 129 -13.45 5.68 8.26
C SER A 129 -13.98 4.98 9.51
N PHE A 130 -14.54 5.73 10.46
CA PHE A 130 -15.19 5.14 11.63
C PHE A 130 -16.50 4.44 11.28
N TYR A 131 -17.33 5.03 10.41
CA TYR A 131 -18.54 4.34 9.91
C TYR A 131 -18.19 3.01 9.26
N TYR A 132 -17.16 2.97 8.40
CA TYR A 132 -16.74 1.75 7.75
C TYR A 132 -16.12 0.74 8.73
N ALA A 133 -15.32 1.19 9.69
CA ALA A 133 -14.74 0.32 10.71
C ALA A 133 -15.79 -0.28 11.66
N CYS A 134 -16.91 0.40 11.86
CA CYS A 134 -18.01 -0.07 12.70
C CYS A 134 -19.00 -0.98 11.98
N ASP A 135 -18.90 -1.16 10.68
CA ASP A 135 -19.80 -2.01 9.90
C ASP A 135 -19.40 -3.49 10.02
N ASP A 136 -20.39 -4.37 10.27
CA ASP A 136 -20.15 -5.81 10.51
C ASP A 136 -19.63 -6.58 9.30
N ALA A 137 -19.83 -6.06 8.08
CA ALA A 137 -19.33 -6.67 6.87
C ALA A 137 -17.97 -6.11 6.43
N SER A 138 -17.34 -5.23 7.21
CA SER A 138 -16.02 -4.69 6.91
C SER A 138 -14.92 -5.59 7.46
N GLN A 139 -13.88 -5.85 6.65
CA GLN A 139 -12.76 -6.72 7.01
C GLN A 139 -11.51 -6.41 6.18
N GLY A 140 -10.31 -6.74 6.69
CA GLY A 140 -9.03 -6.60 5.98
C GLY A 140 -8.52 -5.17 5.96
N VAL A 141 -7.56 -4.87 5.08
CA VAL A 141 -6.88 -3.57 4.97
C VAL A 141 -7.43 -2.77 3.81
N GLN A 142 -7.97 -1.57 4.08
CA GLN A 142 -8.52 -0.66 3.07
C GLN A 142 -8.11 0.79 3.33
N ILE A 143 -8.13 1.58 2.26
CA ILE A 143 -8.14 3.04 2.35
C ILE A 143 -9.58 3.53 2.25
N VAL A 144 -9.99 4.39 3.17
CA VAL A 144 -11.23 5.17 3.07
C VAL A 144 -10.87 6.62 2.82
N PHE A 145 -11.26 7.14 1.66
CA PHE A 145 -10.91 8.49 1.24
C PHE A 145 -11.92 9.03 0.22
N ASP A 146 -12.39 10.27 0.40
CA ASP A 146 -13.34 10.94 -0.50
C ASP A 146 -14.61 10.07 -0.72
N GLY A 147 -15.15 9.49 0.36
CA GLY A 147 -16.34 8.62 0.33
C GLY A 147 -16.15 7.28 -0.38
N LYS A 148 -14.91 6.86 -0.68
CA LYS A 148 -14.58 5.64 -1.40
C LYS A 148 -13.80 4.68 -0.52
N VAL A 149 -14.13 3.40 -0.63
CA VAL A 149 -13.41 2.30 0.02
C VAL A 149 -12.58 1.57 -1.03
N ILE A 150 -11.28 1.62 -0.87
CA ILE A 150 -10.29 1.08 -1.82
C ILE A 150 -9.53 -0.06 -1.15
N ALA A 151 -9.37 -1.20 -1.83
CA ALA A 151 -8.51 -2.27 -1.36
C ALA A 151 -7.07 -1.75 -1.16
N GLY A 152 -6.44 -2.08 -0.04
CA GLY A 152 -5.14 -1.51 0.33
C GLY A 152 -4.03 -1.70 -0.71
N THR A 153 -4.10 -2.77 -1.50
CA THR A 153 -3.14 -3.08 -2.57
C THR A 153 -3.48 -2.44 -3.92
N ARG A 154 -4.68 -1.85 -4.06
CA ARG A 154 -5.15 -1.26 -5.32
C ARG A 154 -5.11 0.27 -5.33
N ALA A 155 -4.80 0.86 -4.19
CA ALA A 155 -4.79 2.30 -4.03
C ALA A 155 -3.57 2.93 -4.69
N LYS A 156 -3.81 4.05 -5.40
CA LYS A 156 -2.76 4.93 -5.92
C LYS A 156 -3.12 6.38 -5.67
N LYS A 157 -2.17 7.19 -5.20
CA LYS A 157 -2.34 8.63 -5.12
C LYS A 157 -2.17 9.24 -6.51
N VAL A 158 -3.27 9.71 -7.09
CA VAL A 158 -3.32 10.22 -8.48
C VAL A 158 -3.44 11.75 -8.56
N ARG A 159 -3.61 12.43 -7.42
CA ARG A 159 -3.67 13.90 -7.34
C ARG A 159 -2.96 14.41 -6.10
N THR A 160 -2.29 15.54 -6.27
CA THR A 160 -1.49 16.15 -5.20
C THR A 160 -2.26 17.15 -4.34
N LYS A 161 -3.39 17.70 -4.83
CA LYS A 161 -4.13 18.79 -4.16
C LYS A 161 -5.62 18.55 -4.01
N SER A 162 -6.26 17.90 -4.98
CA SER A 162 -7.71 17.67 -4.98
C SER A 162 -8.10 16.65 -3.92
N TYR A 163 -9.33 16.76 -3.39
CA TYR A 163 -9.82 15.85 -2.35
C TYR A 163 -10.00 14.42 -2.86
N ASN A 164 -10.39 14.22 -4.13
CA ASN A 164 -10.41 12.90 -4.76
C ASN A 164 -8.99 12.41 -5.13
N ALA A 165 -8.10 12.36 -4.13
CA ALA A 165 -6.68 12.15 -4.33
C ALA A 165 -6.30 10.71 -4.68
N PHE A 166 -7.09 9.72 -4.26
CA PHE A 166 -6.82 8.31 -4.49
C PHE A 166 -7.78 7.69 -5.49
N SER A 167 -7.26 6.74 -6.27
CA SER A 167 -8.03 5.88 -7.17
C SER A 167 -7.74 4.42 -6.88
N SER A 168 -8.72 3.55 -7.14
CA SER A 168 -8.52 2.11 -7.24
C SER A 168 -8.02 1.80 -8.65
N ILE A 169 -6.88 1.15 -8.78
CA ILE A 169 -6.28 0.83 -10.09
C ILE A 169 -6.68 -0.58 -10.49
N ASP A 170 -7.26 -0.70 -11.68
CA ASP A 170 -7.70 -1.95 -12.33
C ASP A 170 -8.55 -2.87 -11.42
N PHE A 171 -9.23 -2.26 -10.44
CA PHE A 171 -10.13 -2.94 -9.54
C PHE A 171 -11.26 -1.99 -9.10
N PRO A 172 -12.50 -2.45 -8.93
CA PRO A 172 -13.58 -1.59 -8.47
C PRO A 172 -13.36 -1.09 -7.04
N TYR A 173 -14.02 0.01 -6.67
CA TYR A 173 -14.17 0.35 -5.25
C TYR A 173 -14.94 -0.77 -4.55
N LEU A 174 -14.50 -1.14 -3.35
CA LEU A 174 -15.18 -2.16 -2.54
C LEU A 174 -16.55 -1.66 -2.09
N ALA A 175 -16.62 -0.37 -1.76
CA ALA A 175 -17.83 0.33 -1.38
C ALA A 175 -17.70 1.83 -1.65
N VAL A 176 -18.83 2.54 -1.59
CA VAL A 176 -18.87 4.00 -1.43
C VAL A 176 -19.66 4.34 -0.17
N ILE A 177 -19.31 5.46 0.47
CA ILE A 177 -19.96 5.96 1.67
C ILE A 177 -20.67 7.26 1.30
N GLN A 178 -21.97 7.30 1.52
CA GLN A 178 -22.83 8.45 1.24
C GLN A 178 -23.82 8.64 2.39
N ASP A 179 -23.86 9.82 2.97
CA ASP A 179 -24.73 10.13 4.11
C ASP A 179 -24.61 9.07 5.23
N SER A 180 -23.38 8.72 5.59
CA SER A 180 -23.05 7.69 6.60
C SER A 180 -23.56 6.28 6.27
N ARG A 181 -23.98 6.03 5.01
CA ARG A 181 -24.42 4.72 4.52
C ARG A 181 -23.35 4.11 3.63
N ILE A 182 -23.05 2.84 3.89
CA ILE A 182 -22.08 2.07 3.11
C ILE A 182 -22.82 1.31 2.00
N LEU A 183 -22.55 1.70 0.76
CA LEU A 183 -23.07 1.02 -0.43
C LEU A 183 -21.99 0.10 -0.98
N ARG A 184 -22.11 -1.22 -0.74
CA ARG A 184 -21.11 -2.21 -1.18
C ARG A 184 -21.37 -2.65 -2.60
N TYR A 185 -20.32 -2.66 -3.41
CA TYR A 185 -20.37 -3.21 -4.76
C TYR A 185 -19.89 -4.66 -4.81
N LEU A 186 -19.02 -5.05 -3.89
CA LEU A 186 -18.51 -6.42 -3.78
C LEU A 186 -18.85 -6.99 -2.41
N PRO A 187 -19.34 -8.24 -2.35
CA PRO A 187 -19.51 -8.91 -1.07
C PRO A 187 -18.13 -9.19 -0.45
N MET A 188 -18.00 -8.93 0.82
CA MET A 188 -16.83 -9.37 1.59
C MET A 188 -17.05 -10.82 1.98
N LEU A 189 -16.22 -11.70 1.44
CA LEU A 189 -16.27 -13.12 1.75
C LEU A 189 -15.44 -13.41 3.01
N PRO A 190 -15.91 -14.29 3.91
CA PRO A 190 -15.14 -14.65 5.09
C PRO A 190 -13.83 -15.33 4.69
N TYR A 191 -12.79 -15.11 5.46
CA TYR A 191 -11.51 -15.77 5.24
C TYR A 191 -11.58 -17.23 5.68
N GLU A 192 -11.01 -18.14 4.88
CA GLU A 192 -10.90 -19.57 5.20
C GLU A 192 -9.80 -19.85 6.23
N LYS A 193 -8.89 -18.92 6.45
CA LYS A 193 -7.71 -19.08 7.30
C LYS A 193 -7.69 -17.98 8.36
N PRO A 194 -7.17 -18.30 9.55
CA PRO A 194 -7.03 -17.31 10.62
C PRO A 194 -6.10 -16.16 10.20
N VAL A 195 -6.25 -15.04 10.88
CA VAL A 195 -5.37 -13.89 10.72
C VAL A 195 -3.91 -14.27 10.93
N ARG A 196 -3.03 -13.70 10.11
CA ARG A 196 -1.57 -13.87 10.22
C ARG A 196 -0.88 -12.53 10.22
N PHE A 197 0.07 -12.39 11.13
CA PHE A 197 0.92 -11.21 11.27
C PHE A 197 2.35 -11.55 10.86
N TYR A 198 2.90 -10.74 9.97
CA TYR A 198 4.30 -10.79 9.53
C TYR A 198 4.96 -9.47 9.96
N GLU A 199 5.97 -9.55 10.80
CA GLU A 199 6.63 -8.37 11.36
C GLU A 199 7.91 -7.99 10.61
N ASN A 200 8.39 -8.90 9.76
CA ASN A 200 9.64 -8.72 9.04
C ASN A 200 9.38 -8.20 7.61
N LEU A 201 10.24 -7.30 7.20
CA LEU A 201 10.39 -6.80 5.82
C LEU A 201 11.88 -6.71 5.52
N SER A 202 12.24 -6.76 4.24
CA SER A 202 13.57 -6.36 3.78
C SER A 202 13.41 -5.15 2.85
N ASP A 203 14.08 -4.07 3.13
CA ASP A 203 14.11 -2.85 2.33
C ASP A 203 15.16 -2.89 1.21
N ASN A 204 15.89 -4.02 1.08
CA ASN A 204 16.94 -4.20 0.08
C ASN A 204 16.36 -4.43 -1.33
N VAL A 205 15.51 -3.48 -1.76
CA VAL A 205 14.76 -3.47 -3.03
C VAL A 205 15.08 -2.18 -3.78
N PHE A 206 15.41 -2.29 -5.07
CA PHE A 206 15.63 -1.15 -5.95
C PHE A 206 14.52 -1.03 -6.99
N LEU A 207 13.92 0.16 -7.12
CA LEU A 207 12.97 0.47 -8.19
C LEU A 207 13.71 1.15 -9.34
N LEU A 208 13.95 0.42 -10.42
CA LEU A 208 14.58 0.90 -11.64
C LEU A 208 13.50 1.43 -12.60
N LYS A 209 13.26 2.73 -12.55
CA LYS A 209 12.37 3.38 -13.51
C LYS A 209 13.11 3.61 -14.83
N LEU A 210 12.63 2.99 -15.91
CA LEU A 210 13.21 3.21 -17.23
C LEU A 210 12.83 4.57 -17.80
N ILE A 211 13.79 5.23 -18.43
CA ILE A 211 13.58 6.48 -19.16
C ILE A 211 14.20 6.36 -20.56
N PRO A 212 13.72 7.10 -21.58
CA PRO A 212 14.40 7.18 -22.88
C PRO A 212 15.86 7.61 -22.71
N GLY A 213 16.78 6.83 -23.28
CA GLY A 213 18.22 7.10 -23.19
C GLY A 213 18.87 6.67 -21.86
N ILE A 214 18.22 5.80 -21.08
CA ILE A 214 18.82 5.25 -19.86
C ILE A 214 20.18 4.61 -20.15
N SER A 215 21.15 4.91 -19.27
CA SER A 215 22.52 4.37 -19.37
C SER A 215 22.65 3.09 -18.52
N PRO A 216 23.42 2.10 -18.99
CA PRO A 216 23.70 0.88 -18.22
C PRO A 216 24.72 1.07 -17.08
N VAL A 217 25.35 2.22 -16.97
CA VAL A 217 26.50 2.48 -16.05
C VAL A 217 26.21 2.11 -14.59
N LEU A 218 24.98 2.32 -14.12
CA LEU A 218 24.61 2.02 -12.72
C LEU A 218 24.14 0.59 -12.49
N LEU A 219 23.84 -0.18 -13.57
CA LEU A 219 23.30 -1.53 -13.42
C LEU A 219 24.21 -2.46 -12.59
N PRO A 220 25.55 -2.50 -12.78
CA PRO A 220 26.41 -3.35 -11.97
C PRO A 220 26.29 -3.07 -10.47
N ALA A 221 26.26 -1.81 -10.07
CA ALA A 221 26.12 -1.42 -8.64
C ALA A 221 24.73 -1.79 -8.10
N ILE A 222 23.67 -1.64 -8.90
CA ILE A 222 22.33 -2.03 -8.50
C ILE A 222 22.27 -3.54 -8.24
N PHE A 223 22.77 -4.36 -9.16
CA PHE A 223 22.77 -5.81 -9.01
C PHE A 223 23.68 -6.30 -7.87
N GLU A 224 24.77 -5.59 -7.58
CA GLU A 224 25.69 -5.95 -6.50
C GLU A 224 25.07 -5.68 -5.12
N HIS A 225 24.34 -4.56 -4.96
CA HIS A 225 23.92 -4.09 -3.64
C HIS A 225 22.49 -4.44 -3.25
N TYR A 226 21.60 -4.72 -4.21
CA TYR A 226 20.18 -4.98 -3.92
C TYR A 226 19.82 -6.45 -4.17
N ASP A 227 18.95 -7.01 -3.33
CA ASP A 227 18.46 -8.39 -3.42
C ASP A 227 17.29 -8.53 -4.39
N ALA A 228 16.54 -7.46 -4.59
CA ALA A 228 15.50 -7.41 -5.60
C ALA A 228 15.56 -6.13 -6.43
N ILE A 229 15.24 -6.27 -7.72
CA ILE A 229 15.18 -5.17 -8.68
C ILE A 229 13.80 -5.19 -9.33
N ILE A 230 13.02 -4.14 -9.11
CA ILE A 230 11.75 -3.92 -9.77
C ILE A 230 12.00 -3.00 -10.95
N VAL A 231 11.74 -3.50 -12.17
CA VAL A 231 11.91 -2.73 -13.40
C VAL A 231 10.56 -2.11 -13.78
N GLU A 232 10.42 -0.80 -13.59
CA GLU A 232 9.26 -0.03 -14.02
C GLU A 232 9.43 0.37 -15.48
N SER A 233 8.89 -0.47 -16.39
CA SER A 233 9.13 -0.42 -17.82
C SER A 233 8.10 0.40 -18.59
N PHE A 234 8.29 0.53 -19.90
CA PHE A 234 7.35 1.16 -20.81
C PHE A 234 6.26 0.18 -21.27
N GLY A 235 5.04 0.68 -21.51
CA GLY A 235 3.95 -0.08 -22.12
C GLY A 235 3.70 -1.41 -21.41
N VAL A 236 3.63 -2.47 -22.16
CA VAL A 236 3.33 -3.83 -21.64
C VAL A 236 4.53 -4.55 -21.00
N GLY A 237 5.73 -3.97 -21.02
CA GLY A 237 6.94 -4.58 -20.44
C GLY A 237 8.11 -4.63 -21.43
N GLY A 238 9.29 -4.93 -20.90
CA GLY A 238 10.53 -5.01 -21.67
C GLY A 238 11.52 -3.91 -21.33
N ILE A 239 12.74 -4.03 -21.87
CA ILE A 239 13.84 -3.11 -21.64
C ILE A 239 14.39 -2.55 -22.96
N PRO A 240 14.89 -1.30 -22.98
CA PRO A 240 15.49 -0.71 -24.17
C PRO A 240 16.75 -1.45 -24.63
N ALA A 241 16.98 -1.47 -25.93
CA ALA A 241 18.17 -2.10 -26.53
C ALA A 241 19.49 -1.57 -25.93
N SER A 242 19.52 -0.30 -25.49
CA SER A 242 20.71 0.32 -24.89
C SER A 242 21.21 -0.35 -23.61
N ILE A 243 20.34 -1.04 -22.88
CA ILE A 243 20.69 -1.71 -21.63
C ILE A 243 20.45 -3.23 -21.68
N LYS A 244 19.93 -3.77 -22.78
CA LYS A 244 19.50 -5.16 -22.90
C LYS A 244 20.63 -6.14 -22.60
N GLU A 245 21.73 -6.07 -23.37
CA GLU A 245 22.87 -6.97 -23.19
C GLU A 245 23.51 -6.87 -21.80
N PRO A 246 23.86 -5.66 -21.28
CA PRO A 246 24.40 -5.53 -19.93
C PRO A 246 23.44 -6.06 -18.84
N PHE A 247 22.12 -5.89 -19.02
CA PHE A 247 21.14 -6.39 -18.08
C PHE A 247 21.11 -7.93 -18.07
N TYR A 248 21.13 -8.57 -19.22
CA TYR A 248 21.16 -10.03 -19.34
C TYR A 248 22.44 -10.64 -18.76
N GLU A 249 23.60 -10.05 -19.03
CA GLU A 249 24.87 -10.48 -18.43
C GLU A 249 24.81 -10.42 -16.89
N LEU A 250 24.19 -9.38 -16.34
CA LEU A 250 24.04 -9.24 -14.90
C LEU A 250 23.02 -10.25 -14.32
N CYS A 251 21.92 -10.54 -15.00
CA CYS A 251 21.00 -11.59 -14.59
C CYS A 251 21.70 -12.96 -14.50
N GLN A 252 22.56 -13.28 -15.46
CA GLN A 252 23.33 -14.52 -15.47
C GLN A 252 24.41 -14.56 -14.37
N LYS A 253 25.01 -13.40 -14.10
CA LYS A 253 26.04 -13.27 -13.06
C LYS A 253 25.46 -13.36 -11.63
N TYR A 254 24.23 -12.91 -11.44
CA TYR A 254 23.53 -12.82 -10.16
C TYR A 254 22.16 -13.54 -10.22
N PRO A 255 22.15 -14.88 -10.43
CA PRO A 255 20.92 -15.65 -10.62
C PRO A 255 20.02 -15.71 -9.37
N GLU A 256 20.56 -15.38 -8.19
CA GLU A 256 19.85 -15.31 -6.92
C GLU A 256 18.99 -14.05 -6.76
N LYS A 257 19.23 -13.02 -7.59
CA LYS A 257 18.47 -11.75 -7.49
C LYS A 257 17.03 -11.93 -7.95
N LEU A 258 16.11 -11.35 -7.20
CA LEU A 258 14.70 -11.34 -7.56
C LEU A 258 14.42 -10.16 -8.51
N ILE A 259 14.07 -10.46 -9.75
CA ILE A 259 13.78 -9.45 -10.75
C ILE A 259 12.30 -9.46 -11.07
N ILE A 260 11.67 -8.30 -10.99
CA ILE A 260 10.23 -8.14 -11.20
C ILE A 260 10.00 -7.08 -12.26
N MET A 261 9.25 -7.43 -13.31
CA MET A 261 8.81 -6.47 -14.32
C MET A 261 7.46 -5.90 -13.94
N CYS A 262 7.35 -4.57 -13.88
CA CYS A 262 6.10 -3.83 -13.82
C CYS A 262 6.06 -2.73 -14.90
N THR A 263 4.96 -1.99 -14.98
CA THR A 263 4.79 -0.93 -15.98
C THR A 263 4.61 0.44 -15.34
N GLN A 264 5.06 1.48 -16.06
CA GLN A 264 4.79 2.89 -15.72
C GLN A 264 3.35 3.32 -16.03
N VAL A 265 2.64 2.52 -16.84
CA VAL A 265 1.26 2.78 -17.22
C VAL A 265 0.35 2.39 -16.06
N SER A 266 -0.54 3.29 -15.66
CA SER A 266 -1.34 3.09 -14.44
C SER A 266 -2.44 2.05 -14.61
N HIS A 267 -2.86 1.76 -15.84
CA HIS A 267 -3.98 0.84 -16.14
C HIS A 267 -3.56 -0.24 -17.13
N GLU A 268 -4.28 -1.38 -17.09
CA GLU A 268 -4.13 -2.56 -17.97
C GLU A 268 -2.90 -3.42 -17.62
N GLY A 269 -1.98 -2.95 -16.77
CA GLY A 269 -0.85 -3.73 -16.29
C GLY A 269 0.21 -4.06 -17.33
N SER A 270 1.09 -5.02 -17.01
CA SER A 270 2.12 -5.54 -17.91
C SER A 270 1.67 -6.85 -18.55
N ASP A 271 2.15 -7.12 -19.78
CA ASP A 271 2.04 -8.40 -20.47
C ASP A 271 3.28 -8.62 -21.35
N MET A 272 4.29 -9.23 -20.77
CA MET A 272 5.56 -9.51 -21.46
C MET A 272 5.44 -10.54 -22.57
N THR A 273 4.31 -11.24 -22.68
CA THR A 273 4.11 -12.24 -23.73
C THR A 273 3.75 -11.63 -25.08
N VAL A 274 3.38 -10.36 -25.11
CA VAL A 274 2.99 -9.62 -26.33
C VAL A 274 4.15 -9.49 -27.32
N TYR A 275 5.40 -9.38 -26.82
CA TYR A 275 6.57 -9.20 -27.67
C TYR A 275 7.61 -10.30 -27.46
N GLU A 276 8.30 -10.67 -28.53
CA GLU A 276 9.37 -11.68 -28.54
C GLU A 276 10.46 -11.38 -27.49
N VAL A 277 10.84 -10.11 -27.36
CA VAL A 277 11.83 -9.64 -26.36
C VAL A 277 11.40 -9.96 -24.93
N GLY A 278 10.11 -9.83 -24.60
CA GLY A 278 9.60 -10.14 -23.27
C GLY A 278 9.67 -11.64 -22.97
N HIS A 279 9.38 -12.49 -23.95
CA HIS A 279 9.50 -13.93 -23.81
C HIS A 279 10.95 -14.39 -23.59
N GLU A 280 11.89 -13.82 -24.34
CA GLU A 280 13.32 -14.05 -24.18
C GLU A 280 13.80 -13.67 -22.76
N MET A 281 13.39 -12.52 -22.27
CA MET A 281 13.73 -12.05 -20.91
C MET A 281 13.24 -12.99 -19.80
N LYS A 282 12.01 -13.47 -19.88
CA LYS A 282 11.46 -14.44 -18.89
C LYS A 282 12.32 -15.71 -18.82
N THR A 283 12.82 -16.17 -19.97
CA THR A 283 13.63 -17.39 -20.05
C THR A 283 15.05 -17.19 -19.53
N LEU A 284 15.67 -16.03 -19.83
CA LEU A 284 17.08 -15.78 -19.50
C LEU A 284 17.30 -15.24 -18.09
N CYS A 285 16.32 -14.50 -17.53
CA CYS A 285 16.50 -13.75 -16.30
C CYS A 285 15.59 -14.20 -15.14
N ASN A 286 14.80 -15.27 -15.29
CA ASN A 286 13.84 -15.71 -14.26
C ASN A 286 12.96 -14.56 -13.73
N ILE A 287 12.48 -13.70 -14.63
CA ILE A 287 11.72 -12.50 -14.27
C ILE A 287 10.32 -12.87 -13.84
N LEU A 288 9.89 -12.36 -12.69
CA LEU A 288 8.50 -12.31 -12.28
C LEU A 288 7.81 -11.12 -12.95
N GLU A 289 6.56 -11.29 -13.32
CA GLU A 289 5.75 -10.25 -13.93
C GLU A 289 4.64 -9.80 -12.98
N SER A 290 4.50 -8.49 -12.81
CA SER A 290 3.52 -7.94 -11.86
C SER A 290 2.09 -7.92 -12.38
N TYR A 291 1.91 -8.08 -13.71
CA TYR A 291 0.60 -7.94 -14.35
C TYR A 291 -0.09 -6.63 -13.97
N ASP A 292 -1.31 -6.70 -13.42
CA ASP A 292 -2.16 -5.59 -13.03
C ASP A 292 -1.93 -5.05 -11.61
N MET A 293 -0.83 -5.46 -10.95
CA MET A 293 -0.47 -4.94 -9.63
C MET A 293 0.00 -3.47 -9.71
N THR A 294 -0.36 -2.66 -8.71
CA THR A 294 0.18 -1.30 -8.61
C THR A 294 1.68 -1.33 -8.26
N PRO A 295 2.48 -0.33 -8.65
CA PRO A 295 3.90 -0.25 -8.24
C PRO A 295 4.08 -0.26 -6.71
N GLU A 296 3.15 0.36 -5.97
CA GLU A 296 3.13 0.37 -4.52
C GLU A 296 2.95 -1.05 -3.95
N ALA A 297 2.03 -1.82 -4.53
CA ALA A 297 1.80 -3.22 -4.17
C ALA A 297 3.00 -4.10 -4.52
N VAL A 298 3.55 -3.97 -5.74
CA VAL A 298 4.74 -4.73 -6.17
C VAL A 298 5.91 -4.50 -5.22
N THR A 299 6.20 -3.23 -4.91
CA THR A 299 7.32 -2.86 -4.04
C THR A 299 7.17 -3.46 -2.65
N THR A 300 6.01 -3.28 -2.03
CA THR A 300 5.79 -3.75 -0.66
C THR A 300 5.64 -5.27 -0.57
N LYS A 301 5.06 -5.92 -1.59
CA LYS A 301 5.03 -7.39 -1.69
C LYS A 301 6.45 -7.97 -1.81
N THR A 302 7.30 -7.33 -2.58
CA THR A 302 8.70 -7.73 -2.74
C THR A 302 9.45 -7.63 -1.42
N MET A 303 9.33 -6.52 -0.70
CA MET A 303 9.91 -6.34 0.63
C MET A 303 9.42 -7.40 1.62
N TRP A 304 8.12 -7.73 1.59
CA TRP A 304 7.55 -8.79 2.40
C TRP A 304 8.07 -10.18 2.02
N LEU A 305 8.20 -10.49 0.73
CA LEU A 305 8.75 -11.75 0.25
C LEU A 305 10.18 -11.96 0.74
N LEU A 306 11.04 -10.97 0.55
CA LEU A 306 12.44 -11.04 0.99
C LEU A 306 12.56 -11.24 2.50
N GLY A 307 11.70 -10.60 3.30
CA GLY A 307 11.73 -10.71 4.76
C GLY A 307 11.12 -12.00 5.33
N ASN A 308 10.31 -12.76 4.55
CA ASN A 308 9.48 -13.84 5.11
C ASN A 308 9.49 -15.15 4.30
N ARG A 309 10.22 -15.22 3.20
CA ARG A 309 10.27 -16.42 2.35
C ARG A 309 11.69 -16.93 2.20
N PRO A 310 11.86 -18.26 2.01
CA PRO A 310 13.16 -18.84 1.73
C PRO A 310 13.84 -18.19 0.52
N ASP A 311 15.18 -18.30 0.47
CA ASP A 311 16.00 -17.77 -0.62
C ASP A 311 15.98 -18.67 -1.87
N ASP A 312 14.90 -19.39 -2.13
CA ASP A 312 14.69 -20.12 -3.36
C ASP A 312 13.67 -19.43 -4.24
N HIS A 313 13.97 -19.42 -5.52
CA HIS A 313 13.17 -18.72 -6.54
C HIS A 313 11.75 -19.31 -6.64
N GLU A 314 11.59 -20.62 -6.61
CA GLU A 314 10.29 -21.29 -6.75
C GLU A 314 9.32 -20.91 -5.63
N SER A 315 9.79 -20.91 -4.36
CA SER A 315 8.98 -20.49 -3.22
C SER A 315 8.58 -19.02 -3.31
N ARG A 316 9.50 -18.16 -3.75
CA ARG A 316 9.23 -16.71 -3.93
C ARG A 316 8.25 -16.47 -5.05
N GLU A 317 8.42 -17.11 -6.20
CA GLU A 317 7.51 -17.02 -7.34
C GLU A 317 6.10 -17.47 -6.96
N LYS A 318 5.97 -18.65 -6.35
CA LYS A 318 4.68 -19.16 -5.88
C LYS A 318 3.99 -18.22 -4.89
N ALA A 319 4.75 -17.59 -4.00
CA ALA A 319 4.21 -16.63 -3.04
C ALA A 319 3.88 -15.28 -3.69
N PHE A 320 4.65 -14.87 -4.70
CA PHE A 320 4.40 -13.65 -5.48
C PHE A 320 3.08 -13.73 -6.24
N TYR A 321 2.82 -14.84 -6.92
CA TYR A 321 1.59 -15.03 -7.70
C TYR A 321 0.37 -15.44 -6.88
N LYS A 322 0.53 -15.66 -5.56
CA LYS A 322 -0.62 -15.88 -4.69
C LYS A 322 -1.33 -14.55 -4.44
N PRO A 323 -2.63 -14.41 -4.83
CA PRO A 323 -3.38 -13.19 -4.58
C PRO A 323 -3.52 -12.90 -3.07
N ILE A 324 -3.29 -11.65 -2.68
CA ILE A 324 -3.45 -11.14 -1.32
C ILE A 324 -4.19 -9.80 -1.40
N ASN A 325 -5.32 -9.68 -0.72
CA ASN A 325 -6.12 -8.46 -0.67
C ASN A 325 -6.37 -7.84 -2.07
N TYR A 326 -6.72 -8.67 -3.04
CA TYR A 326 -7.02 -8.28 -4.43
C TYR A 326 -5.84 -7.68 -5.21
N ASP A 327 -4.59 -7.91 -4.84
CA ASP A 327 -3.41 -7.30 -5.46
C ASP A 327 -3.22 -7.67 -6.95
N THR A 328 -3.77 -8.77 -7.39
CA THR A 328 -3.85 -9.16 -8.81
C THR A 328 -5.16 -9.88 -9.09
N VAL A 329 -5.74 -9.65 -10.26
CA VAL A 329 -6.90 -10.39 -10.81
C VAL A 329 -6.54 -11.14 -12.10
N TRP A 330 -5.39 -10.84 -12.67
CA TRP A 330 -4.83 -11.55 -13.82
C TRP A 330 -4.15 -12.84 -13.36
N LYS A 331 -4.35 -13.90 -14.14
CA LYS A 331 -3.70 -15.20 -13.91
C LYS A 331 -3.10 -15.68 -15.22
#